data_0820a85415eaef2e848ae94ef1b75f7d
#
_entry.id   0820a85415eaef2e848ae94ef1b75f7d
#
_cell.length_a   1.000
_cell.length_b   1.000
_cell.length_c   1.000
_cell.angle_alpha   90.00
_cell.angle_beta   90.00
_cell.angle_gamma   90.00
#
_symmetry.space_group_name_H-M   'P 1'
#
loop_
_entity.id
_entity.type
_entity.pdbx_description
1 polymer ?
#
loop_
_entity_poly.entity_id
_entity_poly.type
_entity_poly.pdbx_seq_one_letter_code
_entity_poly.pdbx_strand_id
1 'polypeptide(L)'
;MEMDIPNNVTKELEVLKKDFKKFDRNDHLVKTSFYITYAFLITTGTITFIEAIRTKDIKIRNILNLETCISIVAAFFYGHFVNDLKEGVNYEEINITRYTDWAITTPIMLLVLVLAFLYNTQEGAMSFTSYVIILVLNYLMLGFGYIGEIGMMDKTQSNSLGFVAFIGLYYYIYANYI
;
A
#
# COMPACT_ATOMS: atom_id res chain seq x y z
N MET A 1 -50.45 27.67 8.31
CA MET A 1 -50.75 26.27 8.65
C MET A 1 -49.39 25.58 8.84
N GLU A 2 -48.86 25.65 10.06
CA GLU A 2 -47.61 24.99 10.43
C GLU A 2 -47.91 23.49 10.55
N MET A 3 -47.30 22.67 9.70
CA MET A 3 -47.45 21.23 9.79
C MET A 3 -46.59 20.75 10.98
N ASP A 4 -47.27 20.31 12.03
CA ASP A 4 -46.60 19.63 13.16
C ASP A 4 -45.97 18.32 12.66
N ILE A 5 -44.65 18.31 12.50
CA ILE A 5 -43.88 17.14 12.09
C ILE A 5 -43.81 16.22 13.33
N PRO A 6 -44.25 14.94 13.24
CA PRO A 6 -44.24 14.04 14.38
C PRO A 6 -42.79 13.90 14.93
N ASN A 7 -42.68 13.89 16.25
CA ASN A 7 -41.38 13.82 16.96
C ASN A 7 -40.50 12.62 16.53
N ASN A 8 -41.08 11.54 16.03
CA ASN A 8 -40.34 10.38 15.50
C ASN A 8 -39.63 10.72 14.18
N VAL A 9 -40.30 11.48 13.29
CA VAL A 9 -39.70 11.89 11.99
C VAL A 9 -38.54 12.86 12.21
N THR A 10 -38.66 13.75 13.20
CA THR A 10 -37.58 14.69 13.56
C THR A 10 -36.34 13.96 14.08
N LYS A 11 -36.53 12.93 14.91
CA LYS A 11 -35.40 12.09 15.41
C LYS A 11 -34.72 11.29 14.30
N GLU A 12 -35.51 10.70 13.38
CA GLU A 12 -34.95 9.96 12.24
C GLU A 12 -34.20 10.90 11.30
N LEU A 13 -34.68 12.10 11.05
CA LEU A 13 -34.00 13.14 10.27
C LEU A 13 -32.68 13.60 10.92
N GLU A 14 -32.62 13.72 12.23
CA GLU A 14 -31.38 14.05 12.95
C GLU A 14 -30.34 12.92 12.87
N VAL A 15 -30.76 11.66 13.00
CA VAL A 15 -29.90 10.49 12.82
C VAL A 15 -29.33 10.45 11.41
N LEU A 16 -30.20 10.57 10.40
CA LEU A 16 -29.79 10.60 8.98
C LEU A 16 -28.83 11.75 8.70
N LYS A 17 -29.07 12.96 9.21
CA LYS A 17 -28.16 14.10 9.06
C LYS A 17 -26.80 13.85 9.73
N LYS A 18 -26.78 13.18 10.87
CA LYS A 18 -25.56 12.82 11.58
C LYS A 18 -24.74 11.77 10.82
N ASP A 19 -25.42 10.78 10.25
CA ASP A 19 -24.78 9.73 9.45
C ASP A 19 -24.28 10.30 8.12
N PHE A 20 -25.03 11.17 7.44
CA PHE A 20 -24.56 11.90 6.26
C PHE A 20 -23.32 12.75 6.55
N LYS A 21 -23.32 13.50 7.65
CA LYS A 21 -22.16 14.32 8.05
C LYS A 21 -20.94 13.50 8.42
N LYS A 22 -21.13 12.32 8.99
CA LYS A 22 -20.06 11.36 9.30
C LYS A 22 -19.49 10.74 8.03
N PHE A 23 -20.34 10.40 7.07
CA PHE A 23 -19.97 9.84 5.76
C PHE A 23 -19.16 10.87 4.96
N ASP A 24 -19.64 12.10 4.81
CA ASP A 24 -18.96 13.18 4.10
C ASP A 24 -17.58 13.52 4.71
N ARG A 25 -17.49 13.54 6.03
CA ARG A 25 -16.20 13.75 6.73
C ARG A 25 -15.19 12.62 6.48
N ASN A 26 -15.64 11.37 6.47
CA ASN A 26 -14.77 10.22 6.20
C ASN A 26 -14.27 10.25 4.76
N ASP A 27 -15.14 10.59 3.80
CA ASP A 27 -14.78 10.73 2.39
C ASP A 27 -13.74 11.84 2.18
N HIS A 28 -13.89 12.97 2.84
CA HIS A 28 -12.92 14.06 2.81
C HIS A 28 -11.55 13.62 3.40
N LEU A 29 -11.54 12.90 4.51
CA LEU A 29 -10.30 12.39 5.11
C LEU A 29 -9.59 11.38 4.21
N VAL A 30 -10.34 10.47 3.59
CA VAL A 30 -9.79 9.51 2.63
C VAL A 30 -9.17 10.23 1.44
N LYS A 31 -9.91 11.13 0.81
CA LYS A 31 -9.41 11.94 -0.32
C LYS A 31 -8.13 12.69 0.04
N THR A 32 -8.12 13.37 1.18
CA THR A 32 -6.97 14.12 1.66
C THR A 32 -5.76 13.22 1.89
N SER A 33 -5.97 12.03 2.47
CA SER A 33 -4.93 11.02 2.69
C SER A 33 -4.28 10.56 1.38
N PHE A 34 -5.08 10.29 0.34
CA PHE A 34 -4.56 9.90 -0.98
C PHE A 34 -3.75 11.03 -1.64
N TYR A 35 -4.21 12.29 -1.55
CA TYR A 35 -3.46 13.43 -2.07
C TYR A 35 -2.11 13.61 -1.36
N ILE A 36 -2.11 13.52 -0.03
CA ILE A 36 -0.88 13.62 0.76
C ILE A 36 0.08 12.50 0.39
N THR A 37 -0.40 11.26 0.32
CA THR A 37 0.43 10.11 -0.07
C THR A 37 1.00 10.29 -1.47
N TYR A 38 0.20 10.73 -2.44
CA TYR A 38 0.67 11.03 -3.79
C TYR A 38 1.78 12.08 -3.81
N ALA A 39 1.61 13.17 -3.06
CA ALA A 39 2.62 14.21 -2.96
C ALA A 39 3.93 13.70 -2.32
N PHE A 40 3.83 12.88 -1.27
CA PHE A 40 5.00 12.24 -0.66
C PHE A 40 5.72 11.31 -1.63
N LEU A 41 5.01 10.49 -2.38
CA LEU A 41 5.60 9.57 -3.36
C LEU A 41 6.38 10.31 -4.44
N ILE A 42 5.81 11.38 -5.01
CA ILE A 42 6.49 12.24 -6.00
C ILE A 42 7.75 12.88 -5.38
N THR A 43 7.62 13.40 -4.17
CA THR A 43 8.73 14.05 -3.47
C THR A 43 9.85 13.06 -3.18
N THR A 44 9.52 11.89 -2.63
CA THR A 44 10.48 10.83 -2.33
C THR A 44 11.17 10.35 -3.60
N GLY A 45 10.41 10.05 -4.66
CA GLY A 45 10.99 9.65 -5.94
C GLY A 45 11.92 10.69 -6.54
N THR A 46 11.60 11.98 -6.40
CA THR A 46 12.47 13.06 -6.87
C THR A 46 13.77 13.13 -6.06
N ILE A 47 13.68 13.03 -4.73
CA ILE A 47 14.87 13.07 -3.85
C ILE A 47 15.76 11.86 -4.11
N THR A 48 15.21 10.65 -4.14
CA THR A 48 15.98 9.42 -4.37
C THR A 48 16.65 9.43 -5.76
N PHE A 49 15.97 9.95 -6.78
CA PHE A 49 16.53 10.09 -8.11
C PHE A 49 17.72 11.07 -8.14
N ILE A 50 17.59 12.25 -7.51
CA ILE A 50 18.69 13.23 -7.43
C ILE A 50 19.88 12.62 -6.66
N GLU A 51 19.65 11.98 -5.54
CA GLU A 51 20.71 11.35 -4.76
C GLU A 51 21.37 10.17 -5.50
N ALA A 52 20.60 9.40 -6.30
CA ALA A 52 21.16 8.35 -7.15
C ALA A 52 22.15 8.89 -8.19
N ILE A 53 21.88 10.09 -8.75
CA ILE A 53 22.80 10.75 -9.68
C ILE A 53 24.04 11.29 -8.95
N ARG A 54 23.88 11.79 -7.73
CA ARG A 54 24.96 12.44 -6.96
C ARG A 54 25.91 11.45 -6.29
N THR A 55 25.42 10.28 -5.88
CA THR A 55 26.24 9.30 -5.15
C THR A 55 27.30 8.68 -6.04
N LYS A 56 28.51 8.49 -5.49
CA LYS A 56 29.61 7.78 -6.14
C LYS A 56 29.62 6.29 -5.83
N ASP A 57 28.96 5.87 -4.74
CA ASP A 57 28.84 4.47 -4.36
C ASP A 57 27.82 3.75 -5.24
N ILE A 58 28.27 2.74 -5.97
CA ILE A 58 27.44 1.98 -6.91
C ILE A 58 26.35 1.18 -6.16
N LYS A 59 26.64 0.66 -4.95
CA LYS A 59 25.67 -0.11 -4.17
C LYS A 59 24.51 0.81 -3.71
N ILE A 60 24.87 1.97 -3.16
CA ILE A 60 23.88 2.99 -2.76
C ILE A 60 23.08 3.47 -3.98
N ARG A 61 23.75 3.72 -5.10
CA ARG A 61 23.05 4.15 -6.34
C ARG A 61 22.02 3.14 -6.79
N ASN A 62 22.35 1.85 -6.75
CA ASN A 62 21.42 0.78 -7.15
C ASN A 62 20.19 0.74 -6.23
N ILE A 63 20.38 0.87 -4.92
CA ILE A 63 19.30 0.96 -3.93
C ILE A 63 18.40 2.18 -4.23
N LEU A 64 18.99 3.36 -4.39
CA LEU A 64 18.25 4.59 -4.67
C LEU A 64 17.49 4.54 -6.01
N ASN A 65 18.04 3.91 -7.03
CA ASN A 65 17.34 3.71 -8.30
C ASN A 65 16.11 2.79 -8.13
N LEU A 66 16.23 1.72 -7.34
CA LEU A 66 15.09 0.85 -7.04
C LEU A 66 14.01 1.59 -6.23
N GLU A 67 14.40 2.39 -5.23
CA GLU A 67 13.46 3.24 -4.47
C GLU A 67 12.77 4.28 -5.37
N THR A 68 13.50 4.85 -6.33
CA THR A 68 12.93 5.75 -7.34
C THR A 68 11.88 5.03 -8.18
N CYS A 69 12.18 3.82 -8.65
CA CYS A 69 11.23 2.99 -9.40
C CYS A 69 9.96 2.68 -8.59
N ILE A 70 10.11 2.28 -7.31
CA ILE A 70 8.98 2.04 -6.41
C ILE A 70 8.10 3.30 -6.30
N SER A 71 8.73 4.44 -6.03
CA SER A 71 8.03 5.71 -5.84
C SER A 71 7.28 6.16 -7.10
N ILE A 72 7.86 5.96 -8.30
CA ILE A 72 7.23 6.29 -9.58
C ILE A 72 6.01 5.38 -9.83
N VAL A 73 6.16 4.06 -9.65
CA VAL A 73 5.07 3.11 -9.86
C VAL A 73 3.93 3.38 -8.87
N ALA A 74 4.23 3.51 -7.58
CA ALA A 74 3.23 3.83 -6.58
C ALA A 74 2.56 5.19 -6.85
N ALA A 75 3.31 6.24 -7.25
CA ALA A 75 2.75 7.54 -7.61
C ALA A 75 1.79 7.44 -8.81
N PHE A 76 2.09 6.59 -9.80
CA PHE A 76 1.18 6.35 -10.92
C PHE A 76 -0.16 5.80 -10.44
N PHE A 77 -0.18 4.76 -9.61
CA PHE A 77 -1.41 4.19 -9.05
C PHE A 77 -2.16 5.19 -8.16
N TYR A 78 -1.44 5.90 -7.28
CA TYR A 78 -2.05 6.92 -6.41
C TYR A 78 -2.60 8.11 -7.20
N GLY A 79 -1.99 8.47 -8.33
CA GLY A 79 -2.52 9.47 -9.26
C GLY A 79 -3.86 9.03 -9.87
N HIS A 80 -4.01 7.74 -10.24
CA HIS A 80 -5.28 7.19 -10.67
C HIS A 80 -6.33 7.22 -9.56
N PHE A 81 -5.99 6.75 -8.35
CA PHE A 81 -6.91 6.81 -7.20
C PHE A 81 -7.42 8.23 -6.91
N VAL A 82 -6.53 9.23 -6.99
CA VAL A 82 -6.91 10.64 -6.82
C VAL A 82 -7.90 11.11 -7.88
N ASN A 83 -7.76 10.65 -9.12
CA ASN A 83 -8.72 10.99 -10.19
C ASN A 83 -10.06 10.27 -10.00
N ASP A 84 -10.05 8.97 -9.71
CA ASP A 84 -11.24 8.18 -9.44
C ASP A 84 -12.04 8.76 -8.27
N LEU A 85 -11.34 9.25 -7.23
CA LEU A 85 -11.94 9.93 -6.09
C LEU A 85 -12.69 11.25 -6.45
N LYS A 86 -12.43 11.87 -7.60
CA LYS A 86 -13.17 13.06 -8.07
C LYS A 86 -14.48 12.70 -8.77
N GLU A 87 -14.54 11.53 -9.42
CA GLU A 87 -15.67 11.11 -10.25
C GLU A 87 -16.76 10.35 -9.48
N GLY A 88 -16.52 10.06 -8.20
CA GLY A 88 -17.47 9.31 -7.34
C GLY A 88 -17.10 7.83 -7.27
N VAL A 89 -16.47 7.44 -6.17
CA VAL A 89 -15.65 6.24 -6.07
C VAL A 89 -16.38 4.98 -5.70
N ASN A 90 -16.04 3.91 -6.40
CA ASN A 90 -16.21 2.54 -5.94
C ASN A 90 -14.98 2.12 -5.11
N TYR A 91 -15.09 2.15 -3.78
CA TYR A 91 -14.01 1.76 -2.87
C TYR A 91 -13.54 0.30 -3.08
N GLU A 92 -14.42 -0.57 -3.55
CA GLU A 92 -14.12 -1.97 -3.84
C GLU A 92 -13.13 -2.07 -5.02
N GLU A 93 -13.31 -1.27 -6.05
CA GLU A 93 -12.43 -1.21 -7.21
C GLU A 93 -11.03 -0.65 -6.86
N ILE A 94 -10.98 0.37 -6.00
CA ILE A 94 -9.71 0.88 -5.46
C ILE A 94 -8.96 -0.20 -4.68
N ASN A 95 -9.64 -0.97 -3.85
CA ASN A 95 -9.00 -2.02 -3.08
C ASN A 95 -8.36 -3.07 -3.99
N ILE A 96 -9.05 -3.50 -5.05
CA ILE A 96 -8.52 -4.45 -6.02
C ILE A 96 -7.30 -3.87 -6.76
N THR A 97 -7.38 -2.62 -7.20
CA THR A 97 -6.28 -1.95 -7.91
C THR A 97 -5.04 -1.77 -7.02
N ARG A 98 -5.20 -1.58 -5.70
CA ARG A 98 -4.09 -1.55 -4.74
C ARG A 98 -3.29 -2.87 -4.71
N TYR A 99 -3.93 -4.02 -4.87
CA TYR A 99 -3.20 -5.29 -4.97
C TYR A 99 -2.34 -5.37 -6.22
N THR A 100 -2.75 -4.73 -7.32
CA THR A 100 -1.94 -4.62 -8.54
C THR A 100 -0.70 -3.75 -8.30
N ASP A 101 -0.83 -2.61 -7.65
CA ASP A 101 0.30 -1.79 -7.21
C ASP A 101 1.27 -2.61 -6.34
N TRP A 102 0.75 -3.25 -5.30
CA TRP A 102 1.57 -4.03 -4.37
C TRP A 102 2.24 -5.24 -5.03
N ALA A 103 1.61 -5.90 -5.99
CA ALA A 103 2.22 -7.00 -6.73
C ALA A 103 3.47 -6.56 -7.52
N ILE A 104 3.57 -5.28 -7.89
CA ILE A 104 4.73 -4.72 -8.59
C ILE A 104 5.71 -4.10 -7.59
N THR A 105 5.23 -3.32 -6.64
CA THR A 105 6.08 -2.51 -5.76
C THR A 105 6.69 -3.33 -4.62
N THR A 106 5.95 -4.25 -4.00
CA THR A 106 6.46 -4.99 -2.82
C THR A 106 7.63 -5.92 -3.12
N PRO A 107 7.73 -6.63 -4.26
CA PRO A 107 8.95 -7.36 -4.64
C PRO A 107 10.20 -6.46 -4.65
N ILE A 108 10.07 -5.27 -5.23
CA ILE A 108 11.19 -4.32 -5.32
C ILE A 108 11.52 -3.75 -3.94
N MET A 109 10.50 -3.45 -3.11
CA MET A 109 10.71 -3.00 -1.72
C MET A 109 11.46 -4.04 -0.88
N LEU A 110 11.12 -5.33 -1.01
CA LEU A 110 11.81 -6.41 -0.31
C LEU A 110 13.25 -6.59 -0.80
N LEU A 111 13.48 -6.40 -2.11
CA LEU A 111 14.83 -6.38 -2.67
C LEU A 111 15.65 -5.23 -2.08
N VAL A 112 15.11 -4.02 -2.06
CA VAL A 112 15.76 -2.84 -1.44
C VAL A 112 16.09 -3.10 0.03
N LEU A 113 15.14 -3.67 0.78
CA LEU A 113 15.33 -3.99 2.20
C LEU A 113 16.53 -4.94 2.40
N VAL A 114 16.59 -6.04 1.65
CA VAL A 114 17.69 -7.01 1.75
C VAL A 114 19.02 -6.40 1.31
N LEU A 115 19.03 -5.61 0.22
CA LEU A 115 20.25 -4.93 -0.24
C LEU A 115 20.75 -3.92 0.79
N ALA A 116 19.85 -3.23 1.50
CA ALA A 116 20.22 -2.32 2.58
C ALA A 116 20.85 -3.07 3.78
N PHE A 117 20.33 -4.24 4.16
CA PHE A 117 20.94 -5.07 5.20
C PHE A 117 22.33 -5.54 4.77
N LEU A 118 22.49 -6.10 3.57
CA LEU A 118 23.77 -6.55 3.05
C LEU A 118 24.79 -5.41 2.92
N TYR A 119 24.33 -4.20 2.62
CA TYR A 119 25.19 -3.02 2.60
C TYR A 119 25.69 -2.68 4.01
N ASN A 120 24.82 -2.73 5.02
CA ASN A 120 25.18 -2.39 6.41
C ASN A 120 26.06 -3.44 7.07
N THR A 121 25.81 -4.73 6.81
CA THR A 121 26.62 -5.85 7.36
C THR A 121 27.91 -6.06 6.60
N GLN A 122 28.10 -5.38 5.46
CA GLN A 122 29.22 -5.60 4.53
C GLN A 122 29.34 -7.06 4.06
N GLU A 123 28.28 -7.82 4.16
CA GLU A 123 28.19 -9.18 3.67
C GLU A 123 28.04 -9.21 2.13
N GLY A 124 28.27 -10.42 1.56
CA GLY A 124 28.34 -10.64 0.12
C GLY A 124 27.11 -10.23 -0.69
N ALA A 125 26.81 -10.97 -1.74
CA ALA A 125 25.65 -10.74 -2.60
C ALA A 125 24.48 -11.63 -2.16
N MET A 126 23.25 -11.14 -2.35
CA MET A 126 22.04 -11.94 -2.14
C MET A 126 22.02 -13.13 -3.11
N SER A 127 21.72 -14.32 -2.58
CA SER A 127 21.48 -15.50 -3.41
C SER A 127 20.18 -15.34 -4.20
N PHE A 128 20.21 -15.70 -5.48
CA PHE A 128 19.00 -15.73 -6.32
C PHE A 128 17.90 -16.61 -5.72
N THR A 129 18.27 -17.78 -5.17
CA THR A 129 17.34 -18.70 -4.51
C THR A 129 16.66 -18.05 -3.30
N SER A 130 17.40 -17.31 -2.48
CA SER A 130 16.84 -16.59 -1.34
C SER A 130 15.84 -15.54 -1.78
N TYR A 131 16.13 -14.81 -2.86
CA TYR A 131 15.18 -13.84 -3.40
C TYR A 131 13.90 -14.49 -3.92
N VAL A 132 14.02 -15.63 -4.60
CA VAL A 132 12.84 -16.38 -5.06
C VAL A 132 11.96 -16.83 -3.89
N ILE A 133 12.55 -17.29 -2.77
CA ILE A 133 11.78 -17.65 -1.58
C ILE A 133 11.03 -16.43 -1.01
N ILE A 134 11.70 -15.29 -0.92
CA ILE A 134 11.10 -14.03 -0.49
C ILE A 134 9.92 -13.64 -1.39
N LEU A 135 10.09 -13.74 -2.71
CA LEU A 135 9.03 -13.47 -3.68
C LEU A 135 7.82 -14.40 -3.52
N VAL A 136 8.06 -15.71 -3.37
CA VAL A 136 6.99 -16.69 -3.17
C VAL A 136 6.18 -16.36 -1.92
N LEU A 137 6.85 -16.10 -0.79
CA LEU A 137 6.18 -15.74 0.46
C LEU A 137 5.40 -14.42 0.34
N ASN A 138 5.96 -13.43 -0.36
CA ASN A 138 5.29 -12.16 -0.63
C ASN A 138 4.03 -12.36 -1.48
N TYR A 139 4.11 -13.12 -2.57
CA TYR A 139 2.95 -13.37 -3.42
C TYR A 139 1.90 -14.27 -2.76
N LEU A 140 2.29 -15.19 -1.87
CA LEU A 140 1.34 -15.92 -1.03
C LEU A 140 0.59 -14.98 -0.09
N MET A 141 1.30 -14.07 0.57
CA MET A 141 0.69 -13.05 1.45
C MET A 141 -0.33 -12.19 0.68
N LEU A 142 0.08 -11.63 -0.47
CA LEU A 142 -0.78 -10.79 -1.30
C LEU A 142 -1.95 -11.58 -1.90
N GLY A 143 -1.69 -12.80 -2.37
CA GLY A 143 -2.69 -13.68 -2.97
C GLY A 143 -3.80 -14.04 -1.99
N PHE A 144 -3.46 -14.43 -0.75
CA PHE A 144 -4.47 -14.65 0.29
C PHE A 144 -5.28 -13.37 0.57
N GLY A 145 -4.63 -12.23 0.72
CA GLY A 145 -5.33 -10.96 0.91
C GLY A 145 -6.31 -10.65 -0.23
N TYR A 146 -5.86 -10.80 -1.47
CA TYR A 146 -6.67 -10.57 -2.66
C TYR A 146 -7.89 -11.50 -2.76
N ILE A 147 -7.70 -12.81 -2.49
CA ILE A 147 -8.78 -13.82 -2.51
C ILE A 147 -9.88 -13.47 -1.48
N GLY A 148 -9.48 -12.95 -0.31
CA GLY A 148 -10.43 -12.45 0.69
C GLY A 148 -11.15 -11.18 0.27
N GLU A 149 -10.46 -10.27 -0.44
CA GLU A 149 -11.07 -9.02 -0.89
C GLU A 149 -12.10 -9.23 -2.00
N ILE A 150 -11.84 -10.14 -2.94
CA ILE A 150 -12.82 -10.51 -4.00
C ILE A 150 -13.93 -11.47 -3.52
N GLY A 151 -13.94 -11.81 -2.21
CA GLY A 151 -15.01 -12.63 -1.62
C GLY A 151 -14.96 -14.12 -1.94
N MET A 152 -13.86 -14.65 -2.49
CA MET A 152 -13.69 -16.08 -2.76
C MET A 152 -13.40 -16.90 -1.48
N MET A 153 -12.95 -16.22 -0.41
CA MET A 153 -12.68 -16.81 0.89
C MET A 153 -13.19 -15.88 2.00
N ASP A 154 -13.55 -16.43 3.16
CA ASP A 154 -13.87 -15.61 4.32
C ASP A 154 -12.72 -14.67 4.68
N LYS A 155 -13.03 -13.38 4.91
CA LYS A 155 -12.01 -12.34 5.17
C LYS A 155 -11.12 -12.66 6.36
N THR A 156 -11.68 -13.30 7.41
CA THR A 156 -10.91 -13.66 8.60
C THR A 156 -9.91 -14.77 8.30
N GLN A 157 -10.32 -15.79 7.55
CA GLN A 157 -9.45 -16.90 7.15
C GLN A 157 -8.36 -16.44 6.20
N SER A 158 -8.73 -15.66 5.19
CA SER A 158 -7.83 -15.05 4.22
C SER A 158 -6.77 -14.19 4.89
N ASN A 159 -7.17 -13.28 5.78
CA ASN A 159 -6.24 -12.43 6.53
C ASN A 159 -5.31 -13.25 7.45
N SER A 160 -5.82 -14.31 8.09
CA SER A 160 -5.01 -15.18 8.95
C SER A 160 -3.92 -15.90 8.15
N LEU A 161 -4.27 -16.46 6.98
CA LEU A 161 -3.30 -17.12 6.10
C LEU A 161 -2.28 -16.14 5.52
N GLY A 162 -2.72 -14.95 5.10
CA GLY A 162 -1.85 -13.87 4.66
C GLY A 162 -0.88 -13.44 5.75
N PHE A 163 -1.34 -13.36 7.00
CA PHE A 163 -0.51 -13.00 8.15
C PHE A 163 0.53 -14.08 8.50
N VAL A 164 0.20 -15.36 8.35
CA VAL A 164 1.16 -16.46 8.50
C VAL A 164 2.27 -16.35 7.44
N ALA A 165 1.91 -16.08 6.18
CA ALA A 165 2.88 -15.87 5.10
C ALA A 165 3.77 -14.63 5.37
N PHE A 166 3.18 -13.55 5.90
CA PHE A 166 3.90 -12.35 6.33
C PHE A 166 4.93 -12.65 7.43
N ILE A 167 4.54 -13.36 8.48
CA ILE A 167 5.49 -13.77 9.55
C ILE A 167 6.61 -14.64 8.97
N GLY A 168 6.27 -15.61 8.11
CA GLY A 168 7.26 -16.47 7.46
C GLY A 168 8.24 -15.69 6.60
N LEU A 169 7.76 -14.68 5.85
CA LEU A 169 8.58 -13.79 5.04
C LEU A 169 9.61 -13.02 5.89
N TYR A 170 9.14 -12.34 6.94
CA TYR A 170 10.04 -11.53 7.79
C TYR A 170 10.95 -12.38 8.66
N TYR A 171 10.48 -13.55 9.11
CA TYR A 171 11.35 -14.51 9.78
C TYR A 171 12.48 -15.01 8.86
N TYR A 172 12.16 -15.29 7.59
CA TYR A 172 13.16 -15.71 6.61
C TYR A 172 14.21 -14.61 6.37
N ILE A 173 13.76 -13.36 6.21
CA ILE A 173 14.69 -12.22 6.05
C ILE A 173 15.55 -12.06 7.28
N TYR A 174 14.95 -12.09 8.47
CA TYR A 174 15.68 -11.97 9.73
C TYR A 174 16.76 -13.05 9.88
N ALA A 175 16.41 -14.31 9.65
CA ALA A 175 17.32 -15.43 9.85
C ALA A 175 18.49 -15.49 8.84
N ASN A 176 18.37 -14.82 7.67
CA ASN A 176 19.38 -14.91 6.60
C ASN A 176 20.16 -13.60 6.37
N TYR A 177 19.68 -12.46 6.87
CA TYR A 177 20.25 -11.14 6.54
C TYR A 177 20.43 -10.19 7.74
N ILE A 178 20.01 -10.59 8.95
CA ILE A 178 20.18 -9.83 10.19
C ILE A 178 20.84 -10.71 11.24
#